data_517f57193f640d971f38b9876e3a1399
#
_entry.id   517f57193f640d971f38b9876e3a1399
#
_cell.length_a   1.000
_cell.length_b   1.000
_cell.length_c   1.000
_cell.angle_alpha   90.00
_cell.angle_beta   90.00
_cell.angle_gamma   90.00
#
_symmetry.space_group_name_H-M   'P 1'
#
loop_
_entity.id
_entity.type
_entity.pdbx_description
1 polymer ?
#
loop_
_entity_poly.entity_id
_entity_poly.type
_entity_poly.pdbx_seq_one_letter_code
_entity_poly.pdbx_strand_id
1 'polypeptide(L)'
;MKEKGILLPIFSLPSKYGIGDFGYEAYEFIDILSENNIKYWEVLPINECNKLPYSPISYYAIEEDYISLDKLKKEKLIKDAETRESKDRVIYDDFKEKYYNEAFSNFRPNNEYYEFIIPQEINEYAEFISKKTGKSKEYHLFIQYMLYKQWMELKQYANSKNVQIIGDMPMYPVFDSVETKYHSECFEMENGKFTFEAGTPPDYFNENGQKWNSPVYNVKNIKKDNYQYLIKRFKYHLKLFDKVRIDYFRGYDSFFKIPIGKSGKEGCYTDGVSYGFFDELFKDNSVKIENFIIEDLGEIREETIKLREHYGFTRQKILQFTIDLDNFYDRDNETENVLVFPGNHDCNTIYGWYKTLDDDHKWKLKEFLKRNNCNDINVNIGIMQYLSKCKAKMPVIMVQDILGLDESARINVPGTESNKNWSWKLVDFNDLKERIKDY
;
A
#
# COMPACT_ATOMS: atom_id res chain seq x y z
N MET A 1 3.25 -22.05 13.62
CA MET A 1 4.33 -21.75 12.66
C MET A 1 4.17 -20.30 12.25
N LYS A 2 5.27 -19.53 12.09
CA LYS A 2 5.18 -18.12 11.63
C LYS A 2 4.75 -18.08 10.17
N GLU A 3 3.88 -17.13 9.87
CA GLU A 3 3.42 -16.87 8.51
C GLU A 3 4.19 -15.65 7.99
N LYS A 4 5.39 -15.91 7.46
CA LYS A 4 6.31 -14.87 7.02
C LYS A 4 5.81 -14.14 5.77
N GLY A 5 6.14 -12.86 5.67
CA GLY A 5 5.85 -12.04 4.50
C GLY A 5 7.01 -11.14 4.11
N ILE A 6 6.98 -10.66 2.87
CA ILE A 6 7.93 -9.67 2.35
C ILE A 6 7.15 -8.51 1.76
N LEU A 7 7.54 -7.27 2.12
CA LEU A 7 7.04 -6.06 1.51
C LEU A 7 7.96 -5.69 0.34
N LEU A 8 7.38 -5.65 -0.85
CA LEU A 8 8.00 -5.13 -2.07
C LEU A 8 6.93 -4.52 -2.98
N PRO A 9 6.90 -3.19 -3.14
CA PRO A 9 5.94 -2.55 -4.05
C PRO A 9 6.12 -3.04 -5.50
N ILE A 10 5.04 -3.08 -6.27
CA ILE A 10 5.09 -3.46 -7.69
C ILE A 10 6.10 -2.59 -8.45
N PHE A 11 6.07 -1.27 -8.25
CA PHE A 11 7.00 -0.36 -8.92
C PHE A 11 8.48 -0.59 -8.57
N SER A 12 8.75 -1.27 -7.45
CA SER A 12 10.10 -1.59 -6.98
C SER A 12 10.64 -2.92 -7.50
N LEU A 13 9.86 -3.71 -8.23
CA LEU A 13 10.34 -4.91 -8.90
C LEU A 13 11.41 -4.56 -9.95
N PRO A 14 12.38 -5.45 -10.21
CA PRO A 14 13.24 -5.30 -11.38
C PRO A 14 12.41 -5.16 -12.65
N SER A 15 12.89 -4.41 -13.60
CA SER A 15 12.23 -4.29 -14.91
C SER A 15 13.17 -3.72 -15.97
N LYS A 16 13.10 -4.24 -17.15
CA LYS A 16 13.76 -3.70 -18.35
C LYS A 16 13.01 -2.53 -18.99
N TYR A 17 11.88 -2.09 -18.40
CA TYR A 17 11.02 -1.02 -18.92
C TYR A 17 10.96 0.22 -17.99
N GLY A 18 11.89 0.33 -17.03
CA GLY A 18 12.03 1.50 -16.19
C GLY A 18 11.23 1.47 -14.88
N ILE A 19 10.15 0.72 -14.82
CA ILE A 19 9.30 0.54 -13.63
C ILE A 19 8.87 -0.93 -13.53
N GLY A 20 8.78 -1.48 -12.30
CA GLY A 20 8.22 -2.80 -12.09
C GLY A 20 6.78 -2.91 -12.56
N ASP A 21 6.40 -4.05 -13.12
CA ASP A 21 5.09 -4.28 -13.72
C ASP A 21 4.58 -5.71 -13.43
N PHE A 22 3.40 -6.07 -13.96
CA PHE A 22 2.78 -7.39 -13.78
C PHE A 22 3.36 -8.48 -14.71
N GLY A 23 4.62 -8.30 -15.13
CA GLY A 23 5.33 -9.18 -16.05
C GLY A 23 6.17 -10.25 -15.38
N TYR A 24 7.17 -10.72 -16.11
CA TYR A 24 8.01 -11.86 -15.75
C TYR A 24 8.62 -11.74 -14.35
N GLU A 25 9.13 -10.58 -14.00
CA GLU A 25 9.82 -10.35 -12.73
C GLU A 25 8.86 -10.48 -11.52
N ALA A 26 7.59 -10.12 -11.69
CA ALA A 26 6.58 -10.34 -10.65
C ALA A 26 6.30 -11.84 -10.43
N TYR A 27 6.28 -12.64 -11.50
CA TYR A 27 6.14 -14.12 -11.39
C TYR A 27 7.38 -14.76 -10.78
N GLU A 28 8.58 -14.33 -11.19
CA GLU A 28 9.83 -14.78 -10.60
C GLU A 28 9.91 -14.46 -9.11
N PHE A 29 9.46 -13.29 -8.69
CA PHE A 29 9.41 -12.95 -7.27
C PHE A 29 8.49 -13.88 -6.49
N ILE A 30 7.32 -14.21 -7.03
CA ILE A 30 6.40 -15.20 -6.41
C ILE A 30 7.08 -16.56 -6.27
N ASP A 31 7.83 -17.02 -7.29
CA ASP A 31 8.57 -18.28 -7.20
C ASP A 31 9.62 -18.22 -6.09
N ILE A 32 10.39 -17.13 -5.98
CA ILE A 32 11.36 -16.92 -4.88
C ILE A 32 10.68 -17.00 -3.52
N LEU A 33 9.51 -16.35 -3.35
CA LEU A 33 8.75 -16.41 -2.09
C LEU A 33 8.32 -17.85 -1.77
N SER A 34 7.73 -18.54 -2.73
CA SER A 34 7.26 -19.92 -2.58
C SER A 34 8.38 -20.90 -2.21
N GLU A 35 9.51 -20.82 -2.90
CA GLU A 35 10.70 -21.66 -2.65
C GLU A 35 11.29 -21.47 -1.25
N ASN A 36 11.11 -20.29 -0.65
CA ASN A 36 11.59 -19.96 0.69
C ASN A 36 10.47 -20.02 1.77
N ASN A 37 9.32 -20.63 1.46
CA ASN A 37 8.19 -20.76 2.37
C ASN A 37 7.69 -19.41 2.93
N ILE A 38 7.77 -18.35 2.15
CA ILE A 38 7.20 -17.03 2.46
C ILE A 38 5.74 -17.04 2.00
N LYS A 39 4.85 -16.79 2.95
CA LYS A 39 3.40 -16.89 2.72
C LYS A 39 2.80 -15.61 2.14
N TYR A 40 3.35 -14.44 2.49
CA TYR A 40 2.75 -13.17 2.10
C TYR A 40 3.68 -12.31 1.26
N TRP A 41 3.12 -11.76 0.21
CA TRP A 41 3.67 -10.62 -0.51
C TRP A 41 2.84 -9.39 -0.21
N GLU A 42 3.38 -8.44 0.52
CA GLU A 42 2.73 -7.16 0.75
C GLU A 42 3.14 -6.17 -0.33
N VAL A 43 2.13 -5.60 -0.99
CA VAL A 43 2.28 -4.53 -1.98
C VAL A 43 1.71 -3.22 -1.44
N LEU A 44 2.23 -2.11 -1.87
CA LEU A 44 1.66 -0.79 -1.62
C LEU A 44 0.44 -0.57 -2.53
N PRO A 45 -0.34 0.53 -2.35
CA PRO A 45 -1.50 0.80 -3.20
C PRO A 45 -1.14 0.71 -4.68
N ILE A 46 -1.94 -0.04 -5.43
CA ILE A 46 -1.78 -0.21 -6.89
C ILE A 46 -2.73 0.67 -7.69
N ASN A 47 -3.48 1.53 -7.00
CA ASN A 47 -4.44 2.42 -7.63
C ASN A 47 -3.76 3.46 -8.52
N GLU A 48 -4.48 3.87 -9.56
CA GLU A 48 -4.10 5.02 -10.38
C GLU A 48 -3.91 6.26 -9.52
N CYS A 49 -2.71 6.84 -9.56
CA CYS A 49 -2.30 7.92 -8.68
C CYS A 49 -1.36 8.91 -9.37
N ASN A 50 -1.24 10.11 -8.82
CA ASN A 50 -0.31 11.13 -9.29
C ASN A 50 1.06 10.97 -8.57
N LYS A 51 1.87 9.96 -8.90
CA LYS A 51 3.20 9.68 -8.34
C LYS A 51 3.20 9.16 -6.90
N LEU A 52 2.19 9.47 -6.10
CA LEU A 52 2.10 9.14 -4.69
C LEU A 52 1.10 8.00 -4.50
N PRO A 53 1.53 6.79 -4.14
CA PRO A 53 0.64 5.64 -4.02
C PRO A 53 -0.56 5.86 -3.09
N TYR A 54 -0.40 6.69 -2.06
CA TYR A 54 -1.47 7.04 -1.11
C TYR A 54 -2.35 8.23 -1.54
N SER A 55 -2.19 8.68 -2.78
CA SER A 55 -2.97 9.80 -3.36
C SER A 55 -3.75 9.35 -4.60
N PRO A 56 -4.68 8.38 -4.48
CA PRO A 56 -5.38 7.82 -5.62
C PRO A 56 -6.29 8.84 -6.29
N ILE A 57 -6.31 8.86 -7.61
CA ILE A 57 -7.31 9.57 -8.42
C ILE A 57 -8.54 8.71 -8.71
N SER A 58 -8.45 7.42 -8.45
CA SER A 58 -9.60 6.50 -8.42
C SER A 58 -9.36 5.35 -7.46
N TYR A 59 -10.40 4.94 -6.73
CA TYR A 59 -10.36 3.73 -5.90
C TYR A 59 -10.48 2.43 -6.72
N TYR A 60 -10.92 2.53 -7.97
CA TYR A 60 -11.30 1.38 -8.80
C TYR A 60 -10.40 1.19 -10.02
N ALA A 61 -9.53 2.14 -10.32
CA ALA A 61 -8.56 2.05 -11.42
C ALA A 61 -7.18 1.64 -10.88
N ILE A 62 -6.44 0.90 -11.68
CA ILE A 62 -5.07 0.44 -11.42
C ILE A 62 -4.11 1.35 -12.20
N GLU A 63 -2.93 1.62 -11.64
CA GLU A 63 -1.86 2.43 -12.22
C GLU A 63 -1.43 1.87 -13.60
N GLU A 64 -1.52 2.70 -14.65
CA GLU A 64 -1.30 2.24 -16.02
C GLU A 64 0.12 1.77 -16.30
N ASP A 65 1.10 2.29 -15.55
CA ASP A 65 2.50 1.90 -15.67
C ASP A 65 2.76 0.42 -15.32
N TYR A 66 1.82 -0.24 -14.64
CA TYR A 66 1.97 -1.66 -14.27
C TYR A 66 1.61 -2.64 -15.39
N ILE A 67 1.15 -2.17 -16.56
CA ILE A 67 0.97 -3.05 -17.71
C ILE A 67 2.33 -3.62 -18.15
N SER A 68 2.40 -4.94 -18.22
CA SER A 68 3.55 -5.65 -18.79
C SER A 68 3.51 -5.63 -20.31
N LEU A 69 4.52 -5.02 -20.93
CA LEU A 69 4.68 -5.02 -22.38
C LEU A 69 4.97 -6.42 -22.93
N ASP A 70 5.68 -7.27 -22.17
CA ASP A 70 5.93 -8.66 -22.57
C ASP A 70 4.64 -9.48 -22.65
N LYS A 71 3.67 -9.22 -21.75
CA LYS A 71 2.36 -9.87 -21.83
C LYS A 71 1.57 -9.37 -23.03
N LEU A 72 1.60 -8.06 -23.32
CA LEU A 72 0.97 -7.52 -24.55
C LEU A 72 1.57 -8.14 -25.81
N LYS A 73 2.90 -8.33 -25.85
CA LYS A 73 3.58 -9.02 -26.95
C LYS A 73 3.16 -10.49 -27.05
N LYS A 74 3.11 -11.22 -25.93
CA LYS A 74 2.65 -12.61 -25.89
C LYS A 74 1.22 -12.76 -26.41
N GLU A 75 0.35 -11.79 -26.13
CA GLU A 75 -1.03 -11.74 -26.63
C GLU A 75 -1.13 -11.22 -28.08
N LYS A 76 0.01 -10.90 -28.71
CA LYS A 76 0.09 -10.36 -30.08
C LYS A 76 -0.61 -9.00 -30.24
N LEU A 77 -0.76 -8.25 -29.16
CA LEU A 77 -1.31 -6.91 -29.18
C LEU A 77 -0.26 -5.87 -29.60
N ILE A 78 1.03 -6.16 -29.35
CA ILE A 78 2.17 -5.40 -29.88
C ILE A 78 3.17 -6.33 -30.55
N LYS A 79 3.98 -5.79 -31.46
CA LYS A 79 5.01 -6.58 -32.18
C LYS A 79 6.23 -6.80 -31.29
N ASP A 80 6.80 -5.72 -30.77
CA ASP A 80 7.99 -5.73 -29.93
C ASP A 80 8.02 -4.50 -29.03
N ALA A 81 8.89 -4.49 -28.02
CA ALA A 81 9.10 -3.35 -27.16
C ALA A 81 10.60 -3.14 -26.92
N GLU A 82 11.04 -1.90 -27.06
CA GLU A 82 12.40 -1.49 -26.72
C GLU A 82 12.61 -1.57 -25.19
N THR A 83 13.83 -1.89 -24.78
CA THR A 83 14.19 -1.87 -23.36
C THR A 83 14.56 -0.47 -22.92
N ARG A 84 14.29 -0.17 -21.64
CA ARG A 84 14.67 1.06 -20.98
C ARG A 84 15.13 0.77 -19.57
N GLU A 85 16.38 0.42 -19.42
CA GLU A 85 16.96 0.15 -18.12
C GLU A 85 17.06 1.44 -17.29
N SER A 86 16.71 1.35 -16.00
CA SER A 86 16.86 2.42 -15.03
C SER A 86 17.14 1.82 -13.67
N LYS A 87 18.01 2.49 -12.89
CA LYS A 87 18.30 2.11 -11.49
C LYS A 87 17.18 2.50 -10.55
N ASP A 88 16.49 3.59 -10.85
CA ASP A 88 15.37 4.10 -10.08
C ASP A 88 14.07 3.95 -10.89
N ARG A 89 12.93 3.97 -10.19
CA ARG A 89 11.62 4.03 -10.80
C ARG A 89 11.53 5.23 -11.76
N VAL A 90 11.20 4.97 -13.00
CA VAL A 90 10.84 6.02 -13.94
C VAL A 90 9.36 6.34 -13.75
N ILE A 91 9.06 7.58 -13.43
CA ILE A 91 7.70 8.05 -13.13
C ILE A 91 7.24 8.96 -14.26
N TYR A 92 6.08 8.66 -14.85
CA TYR A 92 5.41 9.47 -15.87
C TYR A 92 6.30 9.86 -17.03
N ASP A 93 6.47 8.97 -17.94
CA ASP A 93 6.95 9.28 -19.26
C ASP A 93 6.14 8.53 -20.31
N ASP A 94 6.15 9.09 -21.51
CA ASP A 94 5.38 8.57 -22.65
C ASP A 94 5.98 7.30 -23.26
N PHE A 95 6.97 6.67 -22.60
CA PHE A 95 7.69 5.52 -23.16
C PHE A 95 6.76 4.35 -23.49
N LYS A 96 5.85 4.01 -22.57
CA LYS A 96 4.90 2.91 -22.78
C LYS A 96 3.71 3.30 -23.67
N GLU A 97 3.42 4.59 -23.82
CA GLU A 97 2.22 5.07 -24.51
C GLU A 97 2.11 4.62 -25.96
N LYS A 98 3.23 4.62 -26.71
CA LYS A 98 3.23 4.13 -28.11
C LYS A 98 2.81 2.67 -28.21
N TYR A 99 3.20 1.85 -27.25
CA TYR A 99 2.84 0.43 -27.19
C TYR A 99 1.38 0.23 -26.78
N TYR A 100 0.87 1.07 -25.87
CA TYR A 100 -0.54 1.04 -25.50
C TYR A 100 -1.45 1.42 -26.67
N ASN A 101 -1.06 2.41 -27.46
CA ASN A 101 -1.78 2.79 -28.69
C ASN A 101 -1.77 1.65 -29.73
N GLU A 102 -0.64 0.98 -29.94
CA GLU A 102 -0.53 -0.19 -30.81
C GLU A 102 -1.44 -1.32 -30.30
N ALA A 103 -1.36 -1.62 -28.99
CA ALA A 103 -2.15 -2.68 -28.38
C ALA A 103 -3.66 -2.41 -28.49
N PHE A 104 -4.09 -1.18 -28.26
CA PHE A 104 -5.49 -0.78 -28.40
C PHE A 104 -5.99 -0.96 -29.84
N SER A 105 -5.18 -0.57 -30.83
CA SER A 105 -5.53 -0.73 -32.25
C SER A 105 -5.70 -2.19 -32.66
N ASN A 106 -4.93 -3.09 -32.04
CA ASN A 106 -4.96 -4.53 -32.31
C ASN A 106 -5.98 -5.29 -31.46
N PHE A 107 -6.45 -4.67 -30.38
CA PHE A 107 -7.38 -5.32 -29.45
C PHE A 107 -8.74 -5.60 -30.11
N ARG A 108 -9.30 -6.77 -29.80
CA ARG A 108 -10.66 -7.16 -30.19
C ARG A 108 -11.40 -7.56 -28.93
N PRO A 109 -12.45 -6.80 -28.54
CA PRO A 109 -13.25 -7.09 -27.35
C PRO A 109 -13.84 -8.51 -27.37
N ASN A 110 -13.77 -9.17 -26.23
CA ASN A 110 -14.35 -10.48 -25.95
C ASN A 110 -15.39 -10.39 -24.82
N ASN A 111 -16.00 -11.50 -24.45
CA ASN A 111 -17.03 -11.53 -23.41
C ASN A 111 -16.47 -11.05 -22.06
N GLU A 112 -15.23 -11.42 -21.68
CA GLU A 112 -14.61 -11.00 -20.42
C GLU A 112 -14.42 -9.48 -20.37
N TYR A 113 -14.05 -8.85 -21.50
CA TYR A 113 -13.97 -7.39 -21.60
C TYR A 113 -15.35 -6.76 -21.40
N TYR A 114 -16.40 -7.28 -22.03
CA TYR A 114 -17.75 -6.73 -21.87
C TYR A 114 -18.27 -6.89 -20.43
N GLU A 115 -17.96 -7.98 -19.75
CA GLU A 115 -18.26 -8.16 -18.32
C GLU A 115 -17.48 -7.19 -17.44
N PHE A 116 -16.19 -6.97 -17.74
CA PHE A 116 -15.33 -6.04 -17.01
C PHE A 116 -15.85 -4.61 -17.04
N ILE A 117 -16.40 -4.15 -18.14
CA ILE A 117 -16.89 -2.77 -18.30
C ILE A 117 -18.31 -2.52 -17.80
N ILE A 118 -19.00 -3.53 -17.22
CA ILE A 118 -20.37 -3.35 -16.67
C ILE A 118 -20.39 -2.43 -15.45
N PRO A 119 -19.46 -2.53 -14.45
CA PRO A 119 -19.47 -1.68 -13.27
C PRO A 119 -19.42 -0.19 -13.61
N GLN A 120 -20.22 0.59 -12.89
CA GLN A 120 -20.31 2.04 -13.11
C GLN A 120 -18.98 2.72 -12.79
N GLU A 121 -18.30 2.29 -11.76
CA GLU A 121 -17.09 2.90 -11.22
C GLU A 121 -15.95 2.96 -12.25
N ILE A 122 -15.76 1.89 -13.03
CA ILE A 122 -14.73 1.87 -14.08
C ILE A 122 -15.11 2.77 -15.28
N ASN A 123 -16.42 2.90 -15.54
CA ASN A 123 -16.93 3.79 -16.58
C ASN A 123 -16.78 5.27 -16.18
N GLU A 124 -16.98 5.60 -14.93
CA GLU A 124 -16.76 6.95 -14.37
C GLU A 124 -15.28 7.32 -14.44
N TYR A 125 -14.37 6.38 -14.08
CA TYR A 125 -12.95 6.57 -14.27
C TYR A 125 -12.58 6.85 -15.73
N ALA A 126 -13.03 5.99 -16.64
CA ALA A 126 -12.68 6.12 -18.07
C ALA A 126 -13.22 7.43 -18.66
N GLU A 127 -14.40 7.89 -18.25
CA GLU A 127 -14.95 9.19 -18.67
C GLU A 127 -14.15 10.36 -18.07
N PHE A 128 -13.77 10.27 -16.78
CA PHE A 128 -13.02 11.29 -16.07
C PHE A 128 -11.63 11.48 -16.72
N ILE A 129 -10.89 10.40 -16.91
CA ILE A 129 -9.53 10.46 -17.43
C ILE A 129 -9.48 10.80 -18.93
N SER A 130 -10.50 10.40 -19.70
CA SER A 130 -10.66 10.78 -21.11
C SER A 130 -10.71 12.29 -21.30
N LYS A 131 -11.40 12.99 -20.40
CA LYS A 131 -11.48 14.48 -20.44
C LYS A 131 -10.13 15.14 -20.10
N LYS A 132 -9.29 14.48 -19.33
CA LYS A 132 -7.95 14.99 -18.95
C LYS A 132 -6.90 14.71 -20.00
N THR A 133 -6.91 13.53 -20.58
CA THR A 133 -5.88 13.07 -21.53
C THR A 133 -6.22 13.36 -22.98
N GLY A 134 -7.50 13.62 -23.30
CA GLY A 134 -7.98 13.75 -24.67
C GLY A 134 -8.08 12.43 -25.45
N LYS A 135 -7.75 11.29 -24.83
CA LYS A 135 -7.94 9.96 -25.40
C LYS A 135 -9.38 9.48 -25.22
N SER A 136 -9.82 8.53 -26.06
CA SER A 136 -11.21 8.04 -25.98
C SER A 136 -11.47 7.27 -24.66
N LYS A 137 -12.75 7.23 -24.27
CA LYS A 137 -13.21 6.42 -23.12
C LYS A 137 -12.87 4.95 -23.34
N GLU A 138 -13.05 4.44 -24.55
CA GLU A 138 -12.77 3.05 -24.93
C GLU A 138 -11.29 2.69 -24.76
N TYR A 139 -10.39 3.64 -25.05
CA TYR A 139 -8.97 3.48 -24.81
C TYR A 139 -8.69 3.23 -23.32
N HIS A 140 -9.23 4.05 -22.44
CA HIS A 140 -9.01 3.91 -21.00
C HIS A 140 -9.70 2.66 -20.43
N LEU A 141 -10.86 2.27 -20.93
CA LEU A 141 -11.50 1.00 -20.57
C LEU A 141 -10.64 -0.20 -20.99
N PHE A 142 -10.02 -0.14 -22.18
CA PHE A 142 -9.08 -1.17 -22.62
C PHE A 142 -7.84 -1.25 -21.72
N ILE A 143 -7.23 -0.11 -21.38
CA ILE A 143 -6.06 -0.07 -20.49
C ILE A 143 -6.40 -0.71 -19.13
N GLN A 144 -7.50 -0.32 -18.52
CA GLN A 144 -7.92 -0.87 -17.24
C GLN A 144 -8.32 -2.35 -17.32
N TYR A 145 -8.88 -2.80 -18.43
CA TYR A 145 -9.14 -4.22 -18.66
C TYR A 145 -7.84 -5.04 -18.71
N MET A 146 -6.81 -4.54 -19.40
CA MET A 146 -5.50 -5.21 -19.50
C MET A 146 -4.82 -5.27 -18.14
N LEU A 147 -4.86 -4.19 -17.36
CA LEU A 147 -4.34 -4.14 -15.99
C LEU A 147 -5.04 -5.14 -15.08
N TYR A 148 -6.38 -5.10 -15.06
CA TYR A 148 -7.17 -6.02 -14.26
C TYR A 148 -6.90 -7.48 -14.62
N LYS A 149 -6.89 -7.80 -15.92
CA LYS A 149 -6.60 -9.15 -16.42
C LYS A 149 -5.20 -9.61 -15.97
N GLN A 150 -4.16 -8.80 -16.21
CA GLN A 150 -2.79 -9.15 -15.85
C GLN A 150 -2.61 -9.28 -14.34
N TRP A 151 -3.26 -8.42 -13.55
CA TRP A 151 -3.25 -8.51 -12.10
C TRP A 151 -3.92 -9.77 -11.58
N MET A 152 -5.12 -10.10 -12.08
CA MET A 152 -5.84 -11.30 -11.62
C MET A 152 -5.13 -12.59 -12.01
N GLU A 153 -4.47 -12.64 -13.17
CA GLU A 153 -3.59 -13.74 -13.56
C GLU A 153 -2.39 -13.88 -12.60
N LEU A 154 -1.76 -12.77 -12.22
CA LEU A 154 -0.65 -12.74 -11.27
C LEU A 154 -1.09 -13.21 -9.88
N LYS A 155 -2.23 -12.69 -9.38
CA LYS A 155 -2.81 -13.12 -8.09
C LYS A 155 -3.14 -14.61 -8.10
N GLN A 156 -3.77 -15.11 -9.16
CA GLN A 156 -4.06 -16.54 -9.29
C GLN A 156 -2.79 -17.38 -9.28
N TYR A 157 -1.74 -16.93 -9.95
CA TYR A 157 -0.45 -17.59 -9.93
C TYR A 157 0.15 -17.62 -8.52
N ALA A 158 0.17 -16.48 -7.81
CA ALA A 158 0.64 -16.40 -6.43
C ALA A 158 -0.10 -17.40 -5.53
N ASN A 159 -1.44 -17.44 -5.61
CA ASN A 159 -2.25 -18.35 -4.83
C ASN A 159 -1.95 -19.83 -5.18
N SER A 160 -1.69 -20.16 -6.45
CA SER A 160 -1.31 -21.51 -6.88
C SER A 160 0.03 -21.97 -6.30
N LYS A 161 0.89 -21.00 -5.91
CA LYS A 161 2.19 -21.20 -5.25
C LYS A 161 2.12 -21.11 -3.72
N ASN A 162 0.93 -21.05 -3.12
CA ASN A 162 0.67 -20.81 -1.69
C ASN A 162 1.18 -19.44 -1.19
N VAL A 163 1.34 -18.48 -2.07
CA VAL A 163 1.64 -17.08 -1.73
C VAL A 163 0.34 -16.29 -1.80
N GLN A 164 0.05 -15.53 -0.74
CA GLN A 164 -1.09 -14.63 -0.65
C GLN A 164 -0.63 -13.17 -0.78
N ILE A 165 -1.42 -12.35 -1.43
CA ILE A 165 -1.09 -10.93 -1.62
C ILE A 165 -1.83 -10.10 -0.57
N ILE A 166 -1.06 -9.30 0.19
CA ILE A 166 -1.59 -8.26 1.06
C ILE A 166 -1.57 -6.95 0.26
N GLY A 167 -2.75 -6.42 -0.02
CA GLY A 167 -2.89 -5.09 -0.64
C GLY A 167 -2.99 -3.99 0.40
N ASP A 168 -2.93 -2.76 -0.06
CA ASP A 168 -3.00 -1.57 0.78
C ASP A 168 -4.08 -0.61 0.26
N MET A 169 -4.89 -0.10 1.17
CA MET A 169 -6.05 0.73 0.85
C MET A 169 -5.91 2.11 1.48
N PRO A 170 -5.53 3.14 0.70
CA PRO A 170 -5.45 4.52 1.19
C PRO A 170 -6.78 5.01 1.77
N MET A 171 -6.77 5.86 2.78
CA MET A 171 -8.02 6.38 3.38
C MET A 171 -8.77 7.29 2.41
N TYR A 172 -8.11 8.28 1.82
CA TYR A 172 -8.75 9.34 1.04
C TYR A 172 -8.27 9.39 -0.41
N PRO A 173 -9.10 9.89 -1.35
CA PRO A 173 -8.66 10.24 -2.69
C PRO A 173 -8.04 11.64 -2.71
N VAL A 174 -7.47 12.05 -3.83
CA VAL A 174 -7.11 13.48 -4.03
C VAL A 174 -8.34 14.33 -4.34
N PHE A 175 -8.22 15.67 -4.21
CA PHE A 175 -9.31 16.60 -4.51
C PHE A 175 -9.83 16.50 -5.95
N ASP A 176 -8.95 16.29 -6.92
CA ASP A 176 -9.30 16.12 -8.33
C ASP A 176 -9.31 14.65 -8.73
N SER A 177 -10.30 13.93 -8.22
CA SER A 177 -10.49 12.48 -8.37
C SER A 177 -11.86 12.14 -8.97
N VAL A 178 -11.97 10.88 -9.39
CA VAL A 178 -13.24 10.28 -9.84
C VAL A 178 -14.29 10.37 -8.71
N GLU A 179 -13.86 10.00 -7.49
CA GLU A 179 -14.72 9.97 -6.31
C GLU A 179 -15.31 11.34 -6.01
N THR A 180 -14.50 12.38 -6.02
CA THR A 180 -14.98 13.74 -5.76
C THR A 180 -15.84 14.30 -6.88
N LYS A 181 -15.65 13.82 -8.10
CA LYS A 181 -16.42 14.24 -9.27
C LYS A 181 -17.80 13.61 -9.35
N TYR A 182 -17.88 12.30 -9.08
CA TYR A 182 -19.13 11.53 -9.29
C TYR A 182 -19.85 11.19 -7.98
N HIS A 183 -19.16 11.29 -6.83
CA HIS A 183 -19.68 10.98 -5.49
C HIS A 183 -19.41 12.13 -4.51
N SER A 184 -19.54 13.37 -4.99
CA SER A 184 -19.24 14.60 -4.20
C SER A 184 -20.02 14.69 -2.89
N GLU A 185 -21.21 14.09 -2.82
CA GLU A 185 -22.03 14.01 -1.60
C GLU A 185 -21.37 13.21 -0.47
N CYS A 186 -20.41 12.36 -0.78
CA CYS A 186 -19.64 11.59 0.20
C CYS A 186 -18.54 12.41 0.88
N PHE A 187 -18.30 13.65 0.47
CA PHE A 187 -17.25 14.52 1.01
C PHE A 187 -17.84 15.80 1.62
N GLU A 188 -17.09 16.43 2.56
CA GLU A 188 -17.52 17.69 3.18
C GLU A 188 -17.38 18.85 2.20
N MET A 189 -18.54 19.29 1.65
CA MET A 189 -18.63 20.37 0.68
C MET A 189 -19.76 21.34 1.02
N GLU A 190 -19.55 22.61 0.74
CA GLU A 190 -20.59 23.66 0.78
C GLU A 190 -20.55 24.48 -0.51
N ASN A 191 -21.71 24.71 -1.11
CA ASN A 191 -21.84 25.46 -2.36
C ASN A 191 -20.89 25.00 -3.47
N GLY A 192 -20.68 23.67 -3.59
CA GLY A 192 -19.83 23.07 -4.60
C GLY A 192 -18.32 23.22 -4.34
N LYS A 193 -17.90 23.62 -3.13
CA LYS A 193 -16.49 23.74 -2.74
C LYS A 193 -16.20 22.89 -1.51
N PHE A 194 -15.03 22.29 -1.48
CA PHE A 194 -14.56 21.58 -0.29
C PHE A 194 -14.33 22.56 0.85
N THR A 195 -14.75 22.17 2.06
CA THR A 195 -14.62 22.97 3.26
C THR A 195 -13.42 22.60 4.11
N PHE A 196 -13.00 21.33 4.04
CA PHE A 196 -11.89 20.78 4.82
C PHE A 196 -10.99 19.89 3.97
N GLU A 197 -9.75 19.77 4.40
CA GLU A 197 -8.79 18.78 3.95
C GLU A 197 -8.35 17.87 5.10
N ALA A 198 -7.96 16.63 4.77
CA ALA A 198 -7.42 15.67 5.72
C ALA A 198 -5.98 16.04 6.11
N GLY A 199 -5.59 15.65 7.31
CA GLY A 199 -4.24 15.87 7.80
C GLY A 199 -4.04 15.36 9.22
N THR A 200 -2.98 15.86 9.88
CA THR A 200 -2.69 15.62 11.30
C THR A 200 -2.52 16.91 12.07
N PRO A 201 -2.77 16.91 13.39
CA PRO A 201 -2.45 18.05 14.24
C PRO A 201 -0.92 18.29 14.28
N PRO A 202 -0.49 19.47 14.79
CA PRO A 202 0.91 19.69 15.13
C PRO A 202 1.45 18.60 16.05
N ASP A 203 2.65 18.12 15.73
CA ASP A 203 3.38 17.13 16.51
C ASP A 203 4.86 17.54 16.69
N TYR A 204 5.65 16.65 17.29
CA TYR A 204 7.09 16.88 17.50
C TYR A 204 7.86 17.06 16.17
N PHE A 205 7.40 16.42 15.10
CA PHE A 205 8.07 16.42 13.79
C PHE A 205 7.65 17.61 12.92
N ASN A 206 6.41 18.09 13.09
CA ASN A 206 5.86 19.22 12.33
C ASN A 206 4.98 20.11 13.20
N GLU A 207 5.52 21.25 13.62
CA GLU A 207 4.80 22.24 14.45
C GLU A 207 3.55 22.85 13.81
N ASN A 208 3.37 22.69 12.51
CA ASN A 208 2.22 23.17 11.77
C ASN A 208 1.20 22.05 11.43
N GLY A 209 1.48 20.81 11.85
CA GLY A 209 0.73 19.64 11.43
C GLY A 209 1.00 19.26 9.96
N GLN A 210 0.41 18.18 9.51
CA GLN A 210 0.52 17.74 8.12
C GLN A 210 -0.79 17.99 7.37
N LYS A 211 -0.69 18.32 6.09
CA LYS A 211 -1.80 18.45 5.14
C LYS A 211 -1.61 17.40 4.05
N TRP A 212 -2.65 16.59 3.80
CA TRP A 212 -2.53 15.44 2.89
C TRP A 212 -3.06 15.72 1.49
N ASN A 213 -3.50 16.95 1.22
CA ASN A 213 -4.09 17.34 -0.07
C ASN A 213 -5.25 16.42 -0.50
N SER A 214 -6.08 16.04 0.45
CA SER A 214 -7.19 15.11 0.28
C SER A 214 -8.45 15.64 0.95
N PRO A 215 -9.65 15.49 0.34
CA PRO A 215 -10.90 15.86 0.98
C PRO A 215 -11.25 14.90 2.12
N VAL A 216 -12.04 15.35 3.08
CA VAL A 216 -12.55 14.50 4.15
C VAL A 216 -13.96 14.02 3.87
N TYR A 217 -14.31 12.84 4.40
CA TYR A 217 -15.64 12.26 4.24
C TYR A 217 -16.74 13.02 4.94
N ASN A 218 -17.90 13.11 4.30
CA ASN A 218 -19.16 13.51 4.91
C ASN A 218 -19.82 12.30 5.58
N VAL A 219 -19.43 12.04 6.82
CA VAL A 219 -19.89 10.86 7.59
C VAL A 219 -21.41 10.79 7.67
N LYS A 220 -22.10 11.95 7.76
CA LYS A 220 -23.57 12.00 7.82
C LYS A 220 -24.21 11.47 6.54
N ASN A 221 -23.69 11.82 5.38
CA ASN A 221 -24.23 11.37 4.11
C ASN A 221 -23.89 9.90 3.83
N ILE A 222 -22.67 9.47 4.16
CA ILE A 222 -22.27 8.06 4.08
C ILE A 222 -23.16 7.17 4.96
N LYS A 223 -23.51 7.62 6.16
CA LYS A 223 -24.49 6.91 7.03
C LYS A 223 -25.89 6.81 6.43
N LYS A 224 -26.37 7.83 5.72
CA LYS A 224 -27.68 7.81 5.05
C LYS A 224 -27.76 6.79 3.93
N ASP A 225 -26.64 6.50 3.26
CA ASP A 225 -26.51 5.49 2.23
C ASP A 225 -26.24 4.09 2.79
N ASN A 226 -26.46 3.87 4.09
CA ASN A 226 -26.06 2.64 4.77
C ASN A 226 -24.63 2.23 4.45
N TYR A 227 -23.72 3.19 4.34
CA TYR A 227 -22.31 3.02 4.07
C TYR A 227 -21.96 2.33 2.73
N GLN A 228 -22.91 2.25 1.78
CA GLN A 228 -22.74 1.49 0.54
C GLN A 228 -21.54 1.98 -0.28
N TYR A 229 -21.26 3.27 -0.28
CA TYR A 229 -20.07 3.84 -0.90
C TYR A 229 -18.78 3.20 -0.39
N LEU A 230 -18.59 3.10 0.92
CA LEU A 230 -17.40 2.48 1.52
C LEU A 230 -17.42 0.95 1.38
N ILE A 231 -18.58 0.30 1.57
CA ILE A 231 -18.72 -1.16 1.45
C ILE A 231 -18.31 -1.64 0.07
N LYS A 232 -18.75 -0.97 -0.99
CA LYS A 232 -18.35 -1.29 -2.37
C LYS A 232 -16.83 -1.23 -2.54
N ARG A 233 -16.19 -0.19 -2.01
CA ARG A 233 -14.74 -0.02 -2.04
C ARG A 233 -14.01 -1.16 -1.33
N PHE A 234 -14.42 -1.51 -0.11
CA PHE A 234 -13.83 -2.62 0.65
C PHE A 234 -13.95 -3.95 -0.08
N LYS A 235 -15.13 -4.25 -0.63
CA LYS A 235 -15.35 -5.46 -1.42
C LYS A 235 -14.51 -5.48 -2.70
N TYR A 236 -14.32 -4.35 -3.36
CA TYR A 236 -13.46 -4.26 -4.52
C TYR A 236 -12.00 -4.59 -4.20
N HIS A 237 -11.47 -4.05 -3.10
CA HIS A 237 -10.11 -4.38 -2.65
C HIS A 237 -9.97 -5.86 -2.27
N LEU A 238 -10.97 -6.46 -1.62
CA LEU A 238 -10.97 -7.90 -1.34
C LEU A 238 -11.06 -8.77 -2.61
N LYS A 239 -11.60 -8.25 -3.71
CA LYS A 239 -11.53 -8.92 -5.00
C LYS A 239 -10.10 -8.90 -5.56
N LEU A 240 -9.41 -7.78 -5.41
CA LEU A 240 -8.04 -7.62 -5.90
C LEU A 240 -6.99 -8.36 -5.04
N PHE A 241 -7.19 -8.45 -3.74
CA PHE A 241 -6.20 -8.95 -2.78
C PHE A 241 -6.75 -10.10 -1.93
N ASP A 242 -5.86 -10.85 -1.29
CA ASP A 242 -6.25 -11.92 -0.34
C ASP A 242 -6.45 -11.35 1.07
N LYS A 243 -5.64 -10.34 1.42
CA LYS A 243 -5.80 -9.50 2.61
C LYS A 243 -5.63 -8.04 2.23
N VAL A 244 -6.21 -7.14 3.02
CA VAL A 244 -6.15 -5.69 2.80
C VAL A 244 -5.67 -5.00 4.06
N ARG A 245 -4.58 -4.24 3.94
CA ARG A 245 -4.18 -3.26 4.95
C ARG A 245 -5.08 -2.04 4.84
N ILE A 246 -5.73 -1.68 5.93
CA ILE A 246 -6.54 -0.48 6.04
C ILE A 246 -5.62 0.62 6.55
N ASP A 247 -5.27 1.54 5.67
CA ASP A 247 -4.47 2.70 6.00
C ASP A 247 -5.23 3.67 6.89
N TYR A 248 -4.53 4.30 7.86
CA TYR A 248 -5.08 5.28 8.78
C TYR A 248 -6.37 4.80 9.48
N PHE A 249 -6.37 3.60 10.08
CA PHE A 249 -7.54 3.00 10.71
C PHE A 249 -8.21 3.91 11.75
N ARG A 250 -7.42 4.71 12.48
CA ARG A 250 -7.93 5.73 13.39
C ARG A 250 -9.00 6.60 12.74
N GLY A 251 -8.89 6.90 11.45
CA GLY A 251 -9.83 7.74 10.70
C GLY A 251 -11.25 7.17 10.62
N TYR A 252 -11.42 5.86 10.79
CA TYR A 252 -12.75 5.23 10.87
C TYR A 252 -13.44 5.48 12.21
N ASP A 253 -12.70 5.67 13.29
CA ASP A 253 -13.20 6.10 14.58
C ASP A 253 -13.27 7.62 14.66
N SER A 254 -12.16 8.31 14.38
CA SER A 254 -12.06 9.78 14.46
C SER A 254 -10.92 10.26 13.58
N PHE A 255 -11.21 11.18 12.66
CA PHE A 255 -10.22 11.77 11.78
C PHE A 255 -10.01 13.25 12.04
N PHE A 256 -8.80 13.72 11.71
CA PHE A 256 -8.44 15.13 11.80
C PHE A 256 -8.74 15.86 10.50
N LYS A 257 -9.41 17.02 10.59
CA LYS A 257 -9.74 17.85 9.44
C LYS A 257 -9.28 19.29 9.63
N ILE A 258 -8.76 19.87 8.58
CA ILE A 258 -8.19 21.22 8.55
C ILE A 258 -9.06 22.08 7.61
N PRO A 259 -9.56 23.25 8.03
CA PRO A 259 -10.28 24.13 7.12
C PRO A 259 -9.41 24.52 5.91
N ILE A 260 -9.96 24.49 4.71
CA ILE A 260 -9.22 24.82 3.49
C ILE A 260 -8.52 26.18 3.61
N GLY A 261 -7.23 26.21 3.28
CA GLY A 261 -6.39 27.40 3.36
C GLY A 261 -5.83 27.72 4.75
N LYS A 262 -6.09 26.83 5.74
CA LYS A 262 -5.57 26.96 7.11
C LYS A 262 -4.42 25.98 7.36
N SER A 263 -3.76 26.09 8.51
CA SER A 263 -2.72 25.17 8.99
C SER A 263 -3.33 24.09 9.88
N GLY A 264 -2.58 23.04 10.19
CA GLY A 264 -2.99 22.01 11.14
C GLY A 264 -3.31 22.54 12.55
N LYS A 265 -2.77 23.71 12.93
CA LYS A 265 -3.10 24.39 14.20
C LYS A 265 -4.58 24.77 14.33
N GLU A 266 -5.26 24.96 13.20
CA GLU A 266 -6.66 25.38 13.14
C GLU A 266 -7.60 24.20 12.80
N GLY A 267 -7.05 22.99 12.73
CA GLY A 267 -7.80 21.77 12.50
C GLY A 267 -8.49 21.25 13.77
N CYS A 268 -9.36 20.27 13.58
CA CYS A 268 -10.04 19.61 14.70
C CYS A 268 -10.34 18.15 14.37
N TYR A 269 -10.50 17.33 15.40
CA TYR A 269 -11.01 15.98 15.25
C TYR A 269 -12.53 15.97 15.09
N THR A 270 -13.01 15.02 14.30
CA THR A 270 -14.43 14.73 14.11
C THR A 270 -14.64 13.22 14.08
N ASP A 271 -15.84 12.77 14.44
CA ASP A 271 -16.16 11.34 14.48
C ASP A 271 -16.20 10.74 13.07
N GLY A 272 -15.66 9.53 12.96
CA GLY A 272 -15.71 8.69 11.77
C GLY A 272 -17.00 7.87 11.65
N VAL A 273 -16.96 6.87 10.79
CA VAL A 273 -18.12 5.97 10.54
C VAL A 273 -18.27 4.89 11.61
N SER A 274 -17.18 4.52 12.27
CA SER A 274 -17.07 3.69 13.47
C SER A 274 -17.82 2.33 13.37
N TYR A 275 -18.37 1.84 14.49
CA TYR A 275 -19.08 0.55 14.58
C TYR A 275 -20.15 0.37 13.52
N GLY A 276 -20.94 1.41 13.23
CA GLY A 276 -22.05 1.30 12.29
C GLY A 276 -21.62 0.88 10.87
N PHE A 277 -20.43 1.30 10.44
CA PHE A 277 -19.88 0.88 9.16
C PHE A 277 -19.43 -0.59 9.17
N PHE A 278 -18.68 -0.99 10.19
CA PHE A 278 -18.16 -2.36 10.27
C PHE A 278 -19.27 -3.36 10.54
N ASP A 279 -20.28 -3.01 11.35
CA ASP A 279 -21.47 -3.83 11.53
C ASP A 279 -22.18 -4.09 10.19
N GLU A 280 -22.31 -3.06 9.34
CA GLU A 280 -22.95 -3.21 8.03
C GLU A 280 -22.06 -4.00 7.06
N LEU A 281 -20.74 -3.75 7.04
CA LEU A 281 -19.80 -4.46 6.20
C LEU A 281 -19.79 -5.97 6.48
N PHE A 282 -19.79 -6.37 7.76
CA PHE A 282 -19.71 -7.78 8.17
C PHE A 282 -21.06 -8.53 8.14
N LYS A 283 -22.16 -7.88 7.75
CA LYS A 283 -23.41 -8.60 7.40
C LYS A 283 -23.22 -9.49 6.17
N ASP A 284 -22.29 -9.13 5.30
CA ASP A 284 -21.91 -9.99 4.18
C ASP A 284 -20.96 -11.09 4.66
N ASN A 285 -21.45 -12.31 4.74
CA ASN A 285 -20.69 -13.48 5.19
C ASN A 285 -19.45 -13.80 4.33
N SER A 286 -19.32 -13.22 3.14
CA SER A 286 -18.11 -13.35 2.31
C SER A 286 -16.98 -12.46 2.77
N VAL A 287 -17.27 -11.42 3.56
CA VAL A 287 -16.29 -10.51 4.14
C VAL A 287 -15.89 -10.98 5.53
N LYS A 288 -14.64 -11.38 5.70
CA LYS A 288 -14.10 -11.91 6.96
C LYS A 288 -13.19 -10.92 7.64
N ILE A 289 -13.21 -10.89 8.97
CA ILE A 289 -12.35 -10.01 9.77
C ILE A 289 -10.87 -10.30 9.52
N GLU A 290 -10.50 -11.56 9.36
CA GLU A 290 -9.14 -12.00 9.07
C GLU A 290 -8.61 -11.56 7.69
N ASN A 291 -9.47 -11.02 6.81
CA ASN A 291 -9.03 -10.41 5.56
C ASN A 291 -8.41 -9.02 5.77
N PHE A 292 -8.56 -8.43 6.95
CA PHE A 292 -8.12 -7.07 7.20
C PHE A 292 -6.97 -7.00 8.19
N ILE A 293 -6.04 -6.13 7.88
CA ILE A 293 -4.93 -5.70 8.75
C ILE A 293 -5.10 -4.19 8.91
N ILE A 294 -5.08 -3.70 10.13
CA ILE A 294 -5.29 -2.26 10.37
C ILE A 294 -3.97 -1.55 10.68
N GLU A 295 -3.80 -0.38 10.08
CA GLU A 295 -2.75 0.55 10.48
C GLU A 295 -3.23 1.33 11.69
N ASP A 296 -2.71 0.99 12.86
CA ASP A 296 -3.04 1.57 14.15
C ASP A 296 -1.78 2.14 14.84
N LEU A 297 -0.98 2.86 14.07
CA LEU A 297 0.26 3.49 14.53
C LEU A 297 0.02 4.92 15.03
N GLY A 298 0.99 5.44 15.78
CA GLY A 298 0.96 6.80 16.31
C GLY A 298 0.12 6.96 17.58
N GLU A 299 -0.46 8.14 17.77
CA GLU A 299 -1.31 8.45 18.94
C GLU A 299 -2.72 7.92 18.73
N ILE A 300 -3.05 6.83 19.42
CA ILE A 300 -4.35 6.14 19.32
C ILE A 300 -5.15 6.37 20.59
N ARG A 301 -6.39 6.88 20.44
CA ARG A 301 -7.29 7.08 21.56
C ARG A 301 -7.95 5.76 22.00
N GLU A 302 -8.47 5.76 23.22
CA GLU A 302 -9.09 4.58 23.83
C GLU A 302 -10.27 4.04 23.00
N GLU A 303 -11.07 4.90 22.37
CA GLU A 303 -12.20 4.52 21.54
C GLU A 303 -11.75 3.76 20.28
N THR A 304 -10.65 4.16 19.65
CA THR A 304 -10.06 3.42 18.53
C THR A 304 -9.58 2.03 18.97
N ILE A 305 -8.99 1.94 20.17
CA ILE A 305 -8.59 0.65 20.76
C ILE A 305 -9.82 -0.25 20.97
N LYS A 306 -10.89 0.28 21.56
CA LYS A 306 -12.16 -0.46 21.76
C LYS A 306 -12.77 -0.93 20.43
N LEU A 307 -12.77 -0.06 19.40
CA LEU A 307 -13.25 -0.43 18.06
C LEU A 307 -12.46 -1.59 17.47
N ARG A 308 -11.13 -1.51 17.52
CA ARG A 308 -10.22 -2.56 17.07
C ARG A 308 -10.46 -3.89 17.79
N GLU A 309 -10.53 -3.85 19.11
CA GLU A 309 -10.67 -5.05 19.95
C GLU A 309 -12.05 -5.69 19.82
N HIS A 310 -13.11 -4.87 19.64
CA HIS A 310 -14.48 -5.36 19.46
C HIS A 310 -14.59 -6.34 18.27
N TYR A 311 -13.93 -6.04 17.14
CA TYR A 311 -13.95 -6.92 15.97
C TYR A 311 -12.79 -7.92 15.95
N GLY A 312 -11.73 -7.71 16.74
CA GLY A 312 -10.55 -8.56 16.74
C GLY A 312 -9.67 -8.40 15.50
N PHE A 313 -9.55 -7.17 14.98
CA PHE A 313 -8.68 -6.87 13.83
C PHE A 313 -7.23 -7.27 14.06
N THR A 314 -6.56 -7.76 13.01
CA THR A 314 -5.10 -7.91 13.00
C THR A 314 -4.44 -6.54 13.02
N ARG A 315 -3.61 -6.27 14.03
CA ARG A 315 -2.88 -5.01 14.21
C ARG A 315 -1.61 -4.96 13.38
N GLN A 316 -1.14 -3.74 13.13
CA GLN A 316 0.20 -3.49 12.63
C GLN A 316 1.14 -3.05 13.78
N LYS A 317 2.40 -3.51 13.74
CA LYS A 317 3.43 -3.17 14.72
C LYS A 317 4.76 -2.87 14.01
N ILE A 318 5.48 -1.87 14.49
CA ILE A 318 6.81 -1.47 13.99
C ILE A 318 7.82 -1.62 15.12
N LEU A 319 8.82 -2.48 14.96
CA LEU A 319 9.85 -2.72 15.99
C LEU A 319 10.66 -1.47 16.29
N GLN A 320 10.98 -0.65 15.29
CA GLN A 320 11.70 0.62 15.50
C GLN A 320 10.99 1.56 16.48
N PHE A 321 9.65 1.40 16.68
CA PHE A 321 8.87 2.20 17.63
C PHE A 321 8.60 1.48 18.95
N THR A 322 8.64 0.15 18.98
CA THR A 322 8.23 -0.63 20.17
C THR A 322 9.41 -1.18 20.98
N ILE A 323 10.60 -1.32 20.40
CA ILE A 323 11.79 -1.73 21.15
C ILE A 323 12.17 -0.63 22.12
N ASP A 324 12.07 -0.93 23.43
CA ASP A 324 12.57 -0.08 24.51
C ASP A 324 14.03 -0.42 24.77
N LEU A 325 14.91 0.40 24.21
CA LEU A 325 16.36 0.20 24.31
C LEU A 325 16.87 0.41 25.74
N ASP A 326 16.23 1.28 26.53
CA ASP A 326 16.65 1.54 27.91
C ASP A 326 16.37 0.35 28.85
N ASN A 327 15.26 -0.34 28.61
CA ASN A 327 14.83 -1.47 29.42
C ASN A 327 15.07 -2.84 28.73
N PHE A 328 15.61 -2.86 27.53
CA PHE A 328 15.95 -4.07 26.76
C PHE A 328 14.77 -5.01 26.49
N TYR A 329 13.59 -4.49 26.24
CA TYR A 329 12.43 -5.29 25.87
C TYR A 329 11.61 -4.66 24.75
N ASP A 330 10.75 -5.47 24.14
CA ASP A 330 9.78 -5.03 23.14
C ASP A 330 8.44 -4.80 23.85
N ARG A 331 8.02 -3.55 23.93
CA ARG A 331 6.83 -3.11 24.69
C ARG A 331 5.52 -3.77 24.28
N ASP A 332 5.45 -4.28 23.04
CA ASP A 332 4.23 -4.84 22.45
C ASP A 332 4.43 -6.30 22.01
N ASN A 333 5.21 -7.09 22.77
CA ASN A 333 5.45 -8.50 22.43
C ASN A 333 4.46 -9.47 23.09
N GLU A 334 3.26 -8.99 23.50
CA GLU A 334 2.29 -9.82 24.21
C GLU A 334 1.22 -10.42 23.30
N THR A 335 1.00 -9.86 22.10
CA THR A 335 -0.10 -10.20 21.21
C THR A 335 0.37 -11.04 20.01
N GLU A 336 -0.36 -12.11 19.70
CA GLU A 336 -0.09 -12.96 18.54
C GLU A 336 -0.75 -12.43 17.25
N ASN A 337 -1.95 -11.84 17.35
CA ASN A 337 -2.70 -11.34 16.20
C ASN A 337 -2.16 -10.00 15.69
N VAL A 338 -0.91 -10.03 15.26
CA VAL A 338 -0.14 -8.86 14.84
C VAL A 338 0.65 -9.17 13.58
N LEU A 339 0.60 -8.26 12.62
CA LEU A 339 1.57 -8.13 11.55
C LEU A 339 2.70 -7.22 12.05
N VAL A 340 3.92 -7.74 12.15
CA VAL A 340 5.06 -7.01 12.69
C VAL A 340 6.12 -6.75 11.61
N PHE A 341 6.55 -5.48 11.52
CA PHE A 341 7.67 -5.05 10.71
C PHE A 341 8.86 -4.66 11.57
N PRO A 342 10.10 -4.78 11.08
CA PRO A 342 11.24 -4.01 11.62
C PRO A 342 11.01 -2.51 11.46
N GLY A 343 10.75 -2.08 10.23
CA GLY A 343 10.25 -0.82 9.73
C GLY A 343 9.46 -1.10 8.47
N ASN A 344 8.46 -0.29 8.16
CA ASN A 344 7.68 -0.36 6.93
C ASN A 344 8.16 0.66 5.89
N HIS A 345 7.40 0.85 4.81
CA HIS A 345 7.73 1.78 3.72
C HIS A 345 7.94 3.25 4.16
N ASP A 346 7.40 3.66 5.31
CA ASP A 346 7.55 4.99 5.90
C ASP A 346 8.72 5.10 6.89
N CYS A 347 9.30 3.95 7.25
CA CYS A 347 10.43 3.88 8.17
C CYS A 347 11.77 3.89 7.42
N ASN A 348 12.85 4.10 8.16
CA ASN A 348 14.18 3.83 7.65
C ASN A 348 14.41 2.31 7.56
N THR A 349 15.32 1.86 6.69
CA THR A 349 15.79 0.48 6.70
C THR A 349 16.40 0.14 8.07
N ILE A 350 16.48 -1.13 8.43
CA ILE A 350 17.11 -1.56 9.69
C ILE A 350 18.52 -0.96 9.82
N TYR A 351 19.34 -1.08 8.78
CA TYR A 351 20.71 -0.58 8.83
C TYR A 351 20.78 0.93 8.82
N GLY A 352 19.93 1.61 8.06
CA GLY A 352 19.79 3.06 8.07
C GLY A 352 19.36 3.58 9.45
N TRP A 353 18.35 2.95 10.07
CA TRP A 353 17.94 3.26 11.44
C TRP A 353 19.07 3.04 12.45
N TYR A 354 19.74 1.89 12.41
CA TYR A 354 20.88 1.61 13.28
C TYR A 354 21.97 2.67 13.18
N LYS A 355 22.26 3.19 11.97
CA LYS A 355 23.24 4.26 11.76
C LYS A 355 22.85 5.57 12.46
N THR A 356 21.55 5.87 12.58
CA THR A 356 21.06 7.10 13.23
C THR A 356 21.13 7.06 14.76
N LEU A 357 21.26 5.89 15.37
CA LEU A 357 21.41 5.73 16.81
C LEU A 357 22.78 6.27 17.27
N ASP A 358 22.84 6.85 18.46
CA ASP A 358 24.11 7.12 19.14
C ASP A 358 24.79 5.82 19.61
N ASP A 359 26.01 5.93 20.12
CA ASP A 359 26.79 4.74 20.50
C ASP A 359 26.19 3.97 21.68
N ASP A 360 25.52 4.65 22.63
CA ASP A 360 24.82 4.02 23.74
C ASP A 360 23.62 3.20 23.25
N HIS A 361 22.77 3.80 22.41
CA HIS A 361 21.62 3.10 21.83
C HIS A 361 22.04 1.97 20.86
N LYS A 362 23.14 2.12 20.12
CA LYS A 362 23.71 1.02 19.31
C LYS A 362 24.13 -0.15 20.20
N TRP A 363 24.79 0.11 21.32
CA TRP A 363 25.15 -0.92 22.28
C TRP A 363 23.92 -1.57 22.88
N LYS A 364 22.92 -0.77 23.31
CA LYS A 364 21.66 -1.28 23.88
C LYS A 364 20.90 -2.16 22.91
N LEU A 365 20.85 -1.81 21.62
CA LEU A 365 20.20 -2.65 20.60
C LEU A 365 20.91 -4.00 20.45
N LYS A 366 22.24 -4.00 20.42
CA LYS A 366 23.01 -5.25 20.39
C LYS A 366 22.79 -6.10 21.64
N GLU A 367 22.75 -5.48 22.82
CA GLU A 367 22.47 -6.18 24.07
C GLU A 367 21.03 -6.72 24.11
N PHE A 368 20.04 -5.98 23.55
CA PHE A 368 18.67 -6.49 23.36
C PHE A 368 18.65 -7.75 22.49
N LEU A 369 19.35 -7.71 21.33
CA LEU A 369 19.43 -8.86 20.43
C LEU A 369 20.10 -10.06 21.12
N LYS A 370 21.20 -9.84 21.83
CA LYS A 370 21.93 -10.88 22.57
C LYS A 370 21.06 -11.52 23.66
N ARG A 371 20.31 -10.73 24.45
CA ARG A 371 19.39 -11.23 25.47
C ARG A 371 18.26 -12.08 24.89
N ASN A 372 17.89 -11.83 23.64
CA ASN A 372 16.91 -12.62 22.90
C ASN A 372 17.54 -13.78 22.09
N ASN A 373 18.82 -14.11 22.34
CA ASN A 373 19.58 -15.13 21.63
C ASN A 373 19.62 -14.90 20.09
N CYS A 374 19.70 -13.64 19.68
CA CYS A 374 19.82 -13.22 18.30
C CYS A 374 21.23 -12.73 18.01
N ASN A 375 21.59 -12.65 16.70
CA ASN A 375 22.89 -12.15 16.29
C ASN A 375 23.06 -10.67 16.71
N ASP A 376 24.08 -10.35 17.49
CA ASP A 376 24.39 -9.02 18.00
C ASP A 376 25.54 -8.32 17.21
N ILE A 377 26.16 -9.01 16.26
CA ILE A 377 27.21 -8.46 15.39
C ILE A 377 26.58 -7.85 14.14
N ASN A 378 25.73 -8.61 13.44
CA ASN A 378 24.99 -8.12 12.28
C ASN A 378 23.54 -7.80 12.70
N VAL A 379 23.23 -6.52 12.80
CA VAL A 379 21.91 -6.05 13.27
C VAL A 379 20.76 -6.49 12.37
N ASN A 380 20.95 -6.53 11.05
CA ASN A 380 19.92 -6.98 10.12
C ASN A 380 19.57 -8.46 10.38
N ILE A 381 20.58 -9.32 10.46
CA ILE A 381 20.39 -10.74 10.79
C ILE A 381 19.78 -10.88 12.19
N GLY A 382 20.25 -10.10 13.16
CA GLY A 382 19.71 -10.11 14.53
C GLY A 382 18.21 -9.77 14.60
N ILE A 383 17.78 -8.74 13.91
CA ILE A 383 16.37 -8.34 13.84
C ILE A 383 15.53 -9.41 13.09
N MET A 384 16.01 -9.97 11.98
CA MET A 384 15.35 -11.07 11.29
C MET A 384 15.14 -12.28 12.18
N GLN A 385 16.19 -12.65 12.96
CA GLN A 385 16.09 -13.72 13.95
C GLN A 385 15.09 -13.40 15.06
N TYR A 386 15.05 -12.12 15.52
CA TYR A 386 14.08 -11.68 16.52
C TYR A 386 12.65 -11.79 16.00
N LEU A 387 12.37 -11.37 14.76
CA LEU A 387 11.07 -11.54 14.10
C LEU A 387 10.59 -12.99 14.10
N SER A 388 11.51 -13.93 13.89
CA SER A 388 11.19 -15.36 13.93
C SER A 388 10.83 -15.87 15.34
N LYS A 389 11.25 -15.16 16.39
CA LYS A 389 11.08 -15.55 17.82
C LYS A 389 9.98 -14.78 18.54
N CYS A 390 9.69 -13.54 18.15
CA CYS A 390 8.65 -12.72 18.80
C CYS A 390 7.27 -13.41 18.75
N LYS A 391 6.29 -12.98 19.54
CA LYS A 391 4.96 -13.63 19.60
C LYS A 391 4.12 -13.42 18.36
N ALA A 392 4.29 -12.32 17.61
CA ALA A 392 3.51 -12.00 16.42
C ALA A 392 3.50 -13.14 15.39
N LYS A 393 2.33 -13.45 14.83
CA LYS A 393 2.17 -14.54 13.85
C LYS A 393 2.67 -14.18 12.45
N MET A 394 2.55 -12.91 12.07
CA MET A 394 2.81 -12.40 10.72
C MET A 394 4.02 -11.45 10.70
N PRO A 395 5.27 -11.94 10.77
CA PRO A 395 6.43 -11.10 10.52
C PRO A 395 6.51 -10.75 9.03
N VAL A 396 6.67 -9.48 8.71
CA VAL A 396 6.88 -8.96 7.36
C VAL A 396 8.12 -8.08 7.34
N ILE A 397 8.96 -8.23 6.34
CA ILE A 397 10.22 -7.49 6.19
C ILE A 397 10.31 -6.86 4.80
N MET A 398 10.94 -5.70 4.70
CA MET A 398 11.25 -5.10 3.40
C MET A 398 12.42 -5.83 2.72
N VAL A 399 12.40 -5.92 1.39
CA VAL A 399 13.52 -6.48 0.62
C VAL A 399 14.83 -5.77 0.94
N GLN A 400 14.81 -4.45 1.12
CA GLN A 400 15.97 -3.64 1.48
C GLN A 400 16.65 -4.10 2.77
N ASP A 401 15.85 -4.55 3.75
CA ASP A 401 16.35 -5.03 5.03
C ASP A 401 16.99 -6.41 4.90
N ILE A 402 16.42 -7.31 4.08
CA ILE A 402 17.05 -8.59 3.75
C ILE A 402 18.41 -8.37 3.08
N LEU A 403 18.48 -7.39 2.17
CA LEU A 403 19.71 -7.02 1.47
C LEU A 403 20.70 -6.23 2.34
N GLY A 404 20.30 -5.79 3.54
CA GLY A 404 21.14 -5.01 4.43
C GLY A 404 21.47 -3.62 3.89
N LEU A 405 20.58 -3.04 3.11
CA LEU A 405 20.76 -1.71 2.53
C LEU A 405 20.52 -0.61 3.57
N ASP A 406 21.15 0.53 3.36
CA ASP A 406 21.04 1.70 4.24
C ASP A 406 19.91 2.66 3.83
N GLU A 407 19.89 3.84 4.42
CA GLU A 407 18.89 4.90 4.20
C GLU A 407 18.74 5.34 2.74
N SER A 408 19.73 5.07 1.89
CA SER A 408 19.65 5.40 0.45
C SER A 408 18.61 4.55 -0.30
N ALA A 409 18.24 3.40 0.29
CA ALA A 409 17.22 2.49 -0.23
C ALA A 409 15.84 2.70 0.41
N ARG A 410 15.66 3.74 1.20
CA ARG A 410 14.38 4.06 1.84
C ARG A 410 13.30 4.37 0.79
N ILE A 411 12.08 3.86 1.01
CA ILE A 411 10.96 4.06 0.07
C ILE A 411 10.37 5.46 0.24
N ASN A 412 10.04 5.86 1.47
CA ASN A 412 9.41 7.15 1.75
C ASN A 412 9.95 7.79 3.02
N VAL A 413 9.97 9.12 3.03
CA VAL A 413 10.20 9.95 4.22
C VAL A 413 8.95 10.79 4.46
N PRO A 414 8.07 10.40 5.39
CA PRO A 414 6.82 11.10 5.65
C PRO A 414 7.00 12.59 5.90
N GLY A 415 6.04 13.39 5.44
CA GLY A 415 6.06 14.84 5.60
C GLY A 415 7.09 15.57 4.75
N THR A 416 7.73 14.90 3.78
CA THR A 416 8.69 15.52 2.86
C THR A 416 8.26 15.36 1.40
N GLU A 417 8.56 16.37 0.58
CA GLU A 417 8.47 16.27 -0.88
C GLU A 417 9.88 16.09 -1.44
N SER A 418 10.15 14.93 -1.98
CA SER A 418 11.45 14.56 -2.55
C SER A 418 11.28 13.63 -3.74
N ASN A 419 12.08 13.85 -4.79
CA ASN A 419 12.13 12.93 -5.94
C ASN A 419 12.70 11.54 -5.57
N LYS A 420 13.27 11.39 -4.37
CA LYS A 420 13.74 10.09 -3.85
C LYS A 420 12.59 9.26 -3.23
N ASN A 421 11.55 9.92 -2.74
CA ASN A 421 10.38 9.21 -2.22
C ASN A 421 9.73 8.41 -3.34
N TRP A 422 9.39 7.16 -3.06
CA TRP A 422 8.74 6.21 -3.97
C TRP A 422 9.56 5.86 -5.22
N SER A 423 10.88 6.12 -5.23
CA SER A 423 11.75 5.92 -6.40
C SER A 423 12.59 4.65 -6.35
N TRP A 424 12.83 4.10 -5.16
CA TRP A 424 13.69 2.93 -5.01
C TRP A 424 13.17 1.72 -5.79
N LYS A 425 14.09 1.06 -6.50
CA LYS A 425 13.80 -0.14 -7.29
C LYS A 425 14.93 -1.16 -7.13
N LEU A 426 14.56 -2.44 -7.07
CA LEU A 426 15.49 -3.55 -7.13
C LEU A 426 16.04 -3.69 -8.55
N VAL A 427 17.33 -3.93 -8.69
CA VAL A 427 17.99 -4.08 -10.00
C VAL A 427 17.76 -5.47 -10.56
N ASP A 428 17.98 -6.50 -9.73
CA ASP A 428 17.76 -7.92 -10.02
C ASP A 428 17.52 -8.70 -8.72
N PHE A 429 17.28 -9.99 -8.83
CA PHE A 429 17.01 -10.86 -7.68
C PHE A 429 18.24 -11.67 -7.19
N ASN A 430 19.44 -11.47 -7.74
CA ASN A 430 20.59 -12.33 -7.44
C ASN A 430 20.94 -12.34 -5.95
N ASP A 431 21.18 -11.15 -5.39
CA ASP A 431 21.50 -11.02 -3.95
C ASP A 431 20.32 -11.45 -3.06
N LEU A 432 19.07 -11.16 -3.49
CA LEU A 432 17.90 -11.57 -2.74
C LEU A 432 17.78 -13.09 -2.63
N LYS A 433 17.99 -13.84 -3.71
CA LYS A 433 17.95 -15.32 -3.73
C LYS A 433 18.96 -15.94 -2.77
N GLU A 434 20.08 -15.27 -2.55
CA GLU A 434 21.09 -15.73 -1.60
C GLU A 434 20.70 -15.43 -0.15
N ARG A 435 20.26 -14.20 0.11
CA ARG A 435 20.06 -13.67 1.48
C ARG A 435 18.69 -13.95 2.08
N ILE A 436 17.67 -14.22 1.28
CA ILE A 436 16.31 -14.50 1.76
C ILE A 436 16.28 -15.75 2.68
N LYS A 437 17.24 -16.64 2.55
CA LYS A 437 17.38 -17.85 3.37
C LYS A 437 17.69 -17.55 4.84
N ASP A 438 18.21 -16.35 5.13
CA ASP A 438 18.50 -15.88 6.48
C ASP A 438 17.24 -15.40 7.21
N TYR A 439 16.17 -15.11 6.47
CA TYR A 439 14.85 -14.73 6.98
C TYR A 439 13.95 -15.95 7.11
#